data_7444579fbf48a2b0fee35c60123b358b
#
_entry.id   7444579fbf48a2b0fee35c60123b358b
#
_cell.length_a   1.000
_cell.length_b   1.000
_cell.length_c   1.000
_cell.angle_alpha   90.00
_cell.angle_beta   90.00
_cell.angle_gamma   90.00
#
_symmetry.space_group_name_H-M   'P 1'
#
loop_
_entity.id
_entity.type
_entity.pdbx_description
1 polymer ?
#
loop_
_entity_poly.entity_id
_entity_poly.type
_entity_poly.pdbx_seq_one_letter_code
_entity_poly.pdbx_strand_id
1 'polypeptide(L)' 'IHNYIINKRLLLARTKIAEGIPVLKAAQLSGFSDYTTFSRAYKKQFGTAPSQTI' A
#
# COMPACT_ATOMS: atom_id res chain seq x y z
N ILE A 1 -9.98 4.15 14.26
CA ILE A 1 -9.27 5.41 14.22
C ILE A 1 -7.87 5.20 13.66
N HIS A 2 -7.14 4.29 14.28
CA HIS A 2 -5.87 3.85 13.76
C HIS A 2 -6.01 3.38 12.31
N ASN A 3 -7.08 2.66 12.06
CA ASN A 3 -7.33 2.07 10.75
C ASN A 3 -7.63 3.11 9.69
N TYR A 4 -8.18 4.24 10.07
CA TYR A 4 -8.51 5.28 9.10
C TYR A 4 -7.27 5.82 8.39
N ILE A 5 -6.22 6.11 9.17
CA ILE A 5 -4.99 6.64 8.60
C ILE A 5 -4.30 5.58 7.74
N ILE A 6 -4.26 4.35 8.22
CA ILE A 6 -3.64 3.25 7.47
C ILE A 6 -4.41 3.00 6.18
N ASN A 7 -5.73 3.02 6.24
CA ASN A 7 -6.55 2.82 5.05
C ASN A 7 -6.31 3.91 4.01
N LYS A 8 -6.19 5.15 4.44
CA LYS A 8 -5.89 6.24 3.52
C LYS A 8 -4.53 6.06 2.85
N ARG A 9 -3.53 5.64 3.63
CA ARG A 9 -2.21 5.39 3.08
C ARG A 9 -2.24 4.25 2.07
N LEU A 10 -2.99 3.20 2.38
CA LEU A 10 -3.11 2.06 1.47
C LEU A 10 -3.82 2.44 0.18
N LEU A 11 -4.87 3.24 0.27
CA LEU A 11 -5.56 3.73 -0.92
C LEU A 11 -4.64 4.58 -1.78
N LEU A 12 -3.85 5.43 -1.17
CA LEU A 12 -2.90 6.24 -1.89
C LEU A 12 -1.87 5.36 -2.60
N ALA A 13 -1.35 4.36 -1.90
CA ALA A 13 -0.39 3.44 -2.49
C ALA A 13 -1.00 2.69 -3.67
N ARG A 14 -2.23 2.23 -3.50
CA ARG A 14 -2.93 1.51 -4.57
C ARG A 14 -3.09 2.39 -5.80
N THR A 15 -3.45 3.64 -5.61
CA THR A 15 -3.57 4.59 -6.71
C THR A 15 -2.24 4.77 -7.42
N LYS A 16 -1.15 4.89 -6.65
CA LYS A 16 0.18 5.02 -7.23
C LYS A 16 0.57 3.82 -8.04
N ILE A 17 0.28 2.62 -7.53
CA ILE A 17 0.58 1.39 -8.25
C ILE A 17 -0.20 1.33 -9.55
N ALA A 18 -1.47 1.73 -9.52
CA ALA A 18 -2.31 1.75 -10.72
C ALA A 18 -1.79 2.74 -11.76
N GLU A 19 -1.08 3.77 -11.32
CA GLU A 19 -0.48 4.75 -12.22
C GLU A 19 0.83 4.27 -12.84
N GLY A 20 1.30 3.09 -12.45
CA GLY A 20 2.53 2.54 -12.97
C GLY A 20 3.74 2.73 -12.09
N ILE A 21 3.56 3.24 -10.89
CA ILE A 21 4.66 3.44 -9.95
C ILE A 21 5.02 2.09 -9.33
N PRO A 22 6.33 1.76 -9.21
CA PRO A 22 6.73 0.51 -8.58
C PRO A 22 6.16 0.37 -7.17
N VAL A 23 5.83 -0.87 -6.79
CA VAL A 23 5.21 -1.14 -5.51
C VAL A 23 6.06 -0.60 -4.36
N LEU A 24 7.36 -0.82 -4.43
CA LEU A 24 8.27 -0.37 -3.38
C LEU A 24 8.24 1.16 -3.24
N LYS A 25 8.24 1.84 -4.36
CA LYS A 25 8.18 3.30 -4.34
C LYS A 25 6.82 3.80 -3.84
N ALA A 26 5.76 3.13 -4.23
CA ALA A 26 4.42 3.48 -3.76
C ALA A 26 4.33 3.37 -2.24
N ALA A 27 4.93 2.33 -1.67
CA ALA A 27 4.96 2.18 -0.22
C ALA A 27 5.68 3.34 0.45
N GLN A 28 6.82 3.74 -0.10
CA GLN A 28 7.58 4.86 0.47
C GLN A 28 6.81 6.16 0.36
N LEU A 29 6.18 6.40 -0.77
CA LEU A 29 5.43 7.62 -1.00
C LEU A 29 4.20 7.71 -0.11
N SER A 30 3.62 6.59 0.25
CA SER A 30 2.45 6.59 1.11
C SER A 30 2.79 6.61 2.60
N GLY A 31 4.07 6.64 2.96
CA GLY A 31 4.47 6.85 4.34
C GLY A 31 4.79 5.61 5.14
N PHE A 32 4.94 4.47 4.48
CA PHE A 32 5.32 3.24 5.19
C PHE A 32 6.84 3.18 5.33
N SER A 33 7.28 2.78 6.51
CA SER A 33 8.71 2.76 6.82
C SER A 33 9.43 1.57 6.17
N ASP A 34 8.73 0.45 5.99
CA ASP A 34 9.32 -0.68 5.29
C ASP A 34 8.27 -1.40 4.47
N TYR A 35 8.76 -2.17 3.50
CA TYR A 35 7.89 -2.87 2.57
C TYR A 35 7.08 -3.99 3.24
N THR A 36 7.69 -4.67 4.21
CA THR A 36 7.01 -5.79 4.88
C THR A 36 5.75 -5.32 5.58
N THR A 37 5.85 -4.23 6.32
CA THR A 37 4.69 -3.66 7.01
C THR A 37 3.61 -3.24 6.00
N PHE A 38 4.04 -2.59 4.92
CA PHE A 38 3.12 -2.18 3.87
C PHE A 38 2.41 -3.38 3.25
N SER A 39 3.17 -4.41 2.90
CA SER A 39 2.62 -5.58 2.24
C SER A 39 1.59 -6.28 3.12
N ARG A 40 1.88 -6.43 4.40
CA ARG A 40 0.95 -7.05 5.32
C ARG A 40 -0.34 -6.26 5.47
N ALA A 41 -0.22 -4.95 5.63
CA ALA A 41 -1.37 -4.09 5.77
C ALA A 41 -2.21 -4.09 4.49
N TYR A 42 -1.54 -4.05 3.34
CA TYR A 42 -2.23 -4.06 2.05
C TYR A 42 -3.02 -5.35 1.88
N LYS A 43 -2.38 -6.48 2.15
CA LYS A 43 -3.05 -7.78 1.99
C LYS A 43 -4.24 -7.88 2.95
N LYS A 44 -4.09 -7.40 4.16
CA LYS A 44 -5.17 -7.43 5.14
C LYS A 44 -6.36 -6.58 4.70
N GLN A 45 -6.07 -5.42 4.12
CA GLN A 45 -7.12 -4.47 3.73
C GLN A 45 -7.80 -4.87 2.43
N PHE A 46 -7.05 -5.30 1.45
CA PHE A 46 -7.57 -5.57 0.11
C PHE A 46 -7.68 -7.05 -0.24
N GLY A 47 -7.11 -7.91 0.58
CA GLY A 47 -7.19 -9.37 0.35
C GLY A 47 -6.16 -9.91 -0.62
N THR A 48 -5.37 -9.05 -1.24
CA THR A 48 -4.32 -9.47 -2.17
C THR A 48 -3.03 -8.71 -1.89
N ALA A 49 -1.89 -9.33 -2.22
CA ALA A 49 -0.62 -8.65 -2.05
C ALA A 49 -0.50 -7.49 -3.06
N PRO A 50 0.27 -6.44 -2.74
CA PRO A 50 0.43 -5.30 -3.65
C PRO A 50 1.00 -5.71 -5.00
N SER A 51 1.91 -6.65 -5.00
CA SER A 51 2.53 -7.12 -6.24
C SER A 51 1.55 -7.87 -7.13
N GLN A 52 0.44 -8.32 -6.59
CA GLN A 52 -0.58 -9.03 -7.35
C GLN A 52 -1.68 -8.10 -7.85
N THR A 53 -1.65 -6.85 -7.45
CA THR A 53 -2.65 -5.88 -7.88
C THR A 53 -2.44 -5.50 -9.35
N ILE A 54 -1.24 -5.55 -9.80
CA ILE A 54 -0.88 -5.27 -11.19
C ILE A 54 -1.08 -6.53 -12.05
#